data_3d32ce09e4a862801d1580cefb457b43
#
_entry.id   3d32ce09e4a862801d1580cefb457b43
#
_cell.length_a   1.000
_cell.length_b   1.000
_cell.length_c   1.000
_cell.angle_alpha   90.00
_cell.angle_beta   90.00
_cell.angle_gamma   90.00
#
_symmetry.space_group_name_H-M   'P 1'
#
loop_
_entity.id
_entity.type
_entity.pdbx_description
1 polymer ?
#
loop_
_entity_poly.entity_id
_entity_poly.type
_entity_poly.pdbx_seq_one_letter_code
_entity_poly.pdbx_strand_id
1 'polypeptide(L)'
;MIKSPKFTHSKKDNNKAQGRSAHLTAIVVSLVLSIIMITISVFNVSAVVIDVSSHDGLIDWNRIEEHVEGVIIRIGYGNDIEGQDDKQAIRNMNECERLGIPYGVYIYSYALTSDEVTSEINHTLRMLQGRSPVRGVWFDMEDADGYKESNGLDVYKDGELLTDFCIQFIEAMDKEGYKTGVYA
;
A
#
# COMPACT_ATOMS: atom_id res chain seq x y z
N MET A 1 22.26 -25.97 -87.10
CA MET A 1 22.78 -25.22 -85.93
C MET A 1 21.64 -24.43 -85.38
N ILE A 2 20.98 -24.89 -84.31
CA ILE A 2 19.88 -24.21 -83.66
C ILE A 2 20.46 -23.56 -82.38
N LYS A 3 20.44 -22.23 -82.29
CA LYS A 3 20.81 -21.46 -81.14
C LYS A 3 19.68 -21.46 -80.08
N SER A 4 19.93 -21.98 -78.90
CA SER A 4 18.99 -21.90 -77.82
C SER A 4 18.98 -20.48 -77.14
N PRO A 5 17.85 -19.94 -76.69
CA PRO A 5 17.76 -18.63 -76.05
C PRO A 5 18.26 -18.73 -74.64
N LYS A 6 19.11 -17.76 -74.27
CA LYS A 6 19.54 -17.54 -72.87
C LYS A 6 18.41 -16.86 -72.06
N PHE A 7 17.83 -17.55 -71.11
CA PHE A 7 16.97 -16.97 -70.13
C PHE A 7 17.80 -16.21 -69.06
N THR A 8 17.78 -14.91 -69.10
CA THR A 8 18.30 -14.08 -68.02
C THR A 8 17.18 -13.84 -67.00
N HIS A 9 17.07 -14.65 -65.98
CA HIS A 9 16.17 -14.38 -64.86
C HIS A 9 16.66 -13.18 -64.06
N SER A 10 15.78 -12.22 -63.96
CA SER A 10 15.97 -10.91 -63.35
C SER A 10 16.18 -11.00 -61.82
N LYS A 11 17.40 -10.76 -61.40
CA LYS A 11 17.74 -10.55 -59.97
C LYS A 11 17.07 -9.28 -59.37
N LYS A 12 16.42 -8.46 -60.24
CA LYS A 12 15.86 -7.15 -59.86
C LYS A 12 14.52 -7.24 -59.14
N ASP A 13 13.73 -8.30 -59.38
CA ASP A 13 12.39 -8.45 -58.81
C ASP A 13 12.41 -9.00 -57.40
N ASN A 14 13.40 -9.85 -57.06
CA ASN A 14 13.58 -10.40 -55.73
C ASN A 14 13.99 -9.32 -54.69
N ASN A 15 14.82 -8.35 -55.06
CA ASN A 15 15.23 -7.27 -54.18
C ASN A 15 14.09 -6.29 -53.87
N LYS A 16 13.16 -6.10 -54.85
CA LYS A 16 11.99 -5.22 -54.64
C LYS A 16 10.93 -5.84 -53.73
N ALA A 17 10.74 -7.17 -53.78
CA ALA A 17 9.84 -7.92 -52.94
C ALA A 17 10.40 -7.99 -51.47
N GLN A 18 11.71 -8.19 -51.36
CA GLN A 18 12.39 -8.25 -50.03
C GLN A 18 12.40 -6.90 -49.33
N GLY A 19 12.59 -5.79 -50.05
CA GLY A 19 12.47 -4.43 -49.51
C GLY A 19 11.06 -4.08 -49.05
N ARG A 20 10.01 -4.49 -49.80
CA ARG A 20 8.59 -4.28 -49.42
C ARG A 20 8.22 -5.06 -48.15
N SER A 21 8.70 -6.31 -48.04
CA SER A 21 8.48 -7.12 -46.81
C SER A 21 9.14 -6.50 -45.60
N ALA A 22 10.39 -6.02 -45.72
CA ALA A 22 11.09 -5.37 -44.61
C ALA A 22 10.40 -4.08 -44.14
N HIS A 23 9.91 -3.26 -45.08
CA HIS A 23 9.14 -2.06 -44.72
C HIS A 23 7.80 -2.37 -44.03
N LEU A 24 7.08 -3.40 -44.51
CA LEU A 24 5.83 -3.83 -43.86
C LEU A 24 6.08 -4.32 -42.42
N THR A 25 7.12 -5.12 -42.22
CA THR A 25 7.51 -5.60 -40.88
C THR A 25 7.87 -4.45 -39.95
N ALA A 26 8.63 -3.47 -40.43
CA ALA A 26 9.00 -2.28 -39.66
C ALA A 26 7.77 -1.45 -39.23
N ILE A 27 6.80 -1.28 -40.14
CA ILE A 27 5.53 -0.57 -39.85
C ILE A 27 4.72 -1.32 -38.77
N VAL A 28 4.58 -2.64 -38.90
CA VAL A 28 3.83 -3.46 -37.95
C VAL A 28 4.50 -3.43 -36.54
N VAL A 29 5.81 -3.57 -36.49
CA VAL A 29 6.57 -3.47 -35.22
C VAL A 29 6.42 -2.09 -34.59
N SER A 30 6.48 -1.02 -35.38
CA SER A 30 6.29 0.36 -34.89
C SER A 30 4.87 0.57 -34.35
N LEU A 31 3.84 0.05 -35.02
CA LEU A 31 2.45 0.13 -34.56
C LEU A 31 2.25 -0.66 -33.24
N VAL A 32 2.80 -1.86 -33.15
CA VAL A 32 2.73 -2.69 -31.92
C VAL A 32 3.42 -1.99 -30.76
N LEU A 33 4.62 -1.43 -30.97
CA LEU A 33 5.34 -0.67 -29.95
C LEU A 33 4.58 0.61 -29.54
N SER A 34 3.93 1.29 -30.48
CA SER A 34 3.10 2.46 -30.18
C SER A 34 1.86 2.09 -29.36
N ILE A 35 1.22 0.98 -29.65
CA ILE A 35 0.09 0.46 -28.87
C ILE A 35 0.53 0.08 -27.46
N ILE A 36 1.68 -0.60 -27.32
CA ILE A 36 2.25 -0.94 -26.03
C ILE A 36 2.60 0.33 -25.23
N MET A 37 3.18 1.34 -25.85
CA MET A 37 3.47 2.62 -25.18
C MET A 37 2.20 3.36 -24.76
N ILE A 38 1.14 3.33 -25.53
CA ILE A 38 -0.14 3.94 -25.20
C ILE A 38 -0.80 3.19 -24.02
N THR A 39 -0.75 1.86 -24.00
CA THR A 39 -1.30 1.08 -22.88
C THR A 39 -0.52 1.29 -21.57
N ILE A 40 0.79 1.47 -21.63
CA ILE A 40 1.61 1.80 -20.44
C ILE A 40 1.31 3.22 -19.94
N SER A 41 0.98 4.16 -20.83
CA SER A 41 0.70 5.56 -20.44
C SER A 41 -0.66 5.76 -19.74
N VAL A 42 -1.58 4.80 -19.81
CA VAL A 42 -2.92 4.92 -19.22
C VAL A 42 -2.94 4.48 -17.74
N PHE A 43 -1.89 3.84 -17.23
CA PHE A 43 -1.78 3.38 -15.85
C PHE A 43 -0.94 4.29 -14.95
N ASN A 44 -0.99 5.61 -15.12
CA ASN A 44 -0.64 6.53 -14.05
C ASN A 44 -1.87 6.75 -13.15
N VAL A 45 -2.36 5.71 -12.51
CA VAL A 45 -3.20 5.86 -11.33
C VAL A 45 -2.28 6.44 -10.25
N SER A 46 -2.58 7.66 -9.81
CA SER A 46 -1.89 8.25 -8.68
C SER A 46 -2.14 7.34 -7.48
N ALA A 47 -1.09 6.65 -7.04
CA ALA A 47 -1.15 5.73 -5.92
C ALA A 47 -1.57 6.50 -4.66
N VAL A 48 -2.77 6.29 -4.20
CA VAL A 48 -3.29 6.95 -2.99
C VAL A 48 -3.44 5.91 -1.88
N VAL A 49 -2.72 6.14 -0.78
CA VAL A 49 -2.97 5.45 0.49
C VAL A 49 -3.75 6.42 1.37
N ILE A 50 -4.89 5.99 1.86
CA ILE A 50 -5.74 6.79 2.75
C ILE A 50 -5.62 6.30 4.18
N ASP A 51 -5.71 7.23 5.13
CA ASP A 51 -5.92 6.97 6.55
C ASP A 51 -7.40 7.07 6.85
N VAL A 52 -7.93 6.14 7.64
CA VAL A 52 -9.36 6.09 7.98
C VAL A 52 -9.61 5.67 9.41
N SER A 53 -10.65 6.25 9.98
CA SER A 53 -11.13 5.97 11.34
C SER A 53 -12.65 6.13 11.43
N SER A 54 -13.21 5.96 12.62
CA SER A 54 -14.61 6.27 12.89
C SER A 54 -14.99 7.73 12.68
N HIS A 55 -14.01 8.66 12.62
CA HIS A 55 -14.25 10.07 12.33
C HIS A 55 -14.70 10.30 10.90
N ASP A 56 -14.35 9.41 9.97
CA ASP A 56 -14.74 9.49 8.55
C ASP A 56 -16.15 8.92 8.30
N GLY A 57 -16.80 8.41 9.34
CA GLY A 57 -18.14 7.83 9.27
C GLY A 57 -18.18 6.51 8.51
N LEU A 58 -19.27 6.26 7.79
CA LEU A 58 -19.46 5.06 6.99
C LEU A 58 -18.92 5.26 5.57
N ILE A 59 -17.78 4.64 5.28
CA ILE A 59 -17.15 4.69 3.97
C ILE A 59 -17.89 3.77 2.99
N ASP A 60 -18.15 4.27 1.79
CA ASP A 60 -18.65 3.47 0.66
C ASP A 60 -17.46 2.83 -0.08
N TRP A 61 -17.02 1.68 0.43
CA TRP A 61 -15.85 0.98 -0.05
C TRP A 61 -15.95 0.57 -1.52
N ASN A 62 -17.14 0.25 -2.04
CA ASN A 62 -17.32 -0.10 -3.44
C ASN A 62 -17.07 1.09 -4.40
N ARG A 63 -17.21 2.32 -3.89
CA ARG A 63 -16.95 3.52 -4.69
C ARG A 63 -15.49 3.94 -4.71
N ILE A 64 -14.73 3.59 -3.66
CA ILE A 64 -13.35 4.05 -3.54
C ILE A 64 -12.31 2.99 -3.92
N GLU A 65 -12.70 1.71 -4.06
CA GLU A 65 -11.77 0.60 -4.29
C GLU A 65 -10.84 0.82 -5.49
N GLU A 66 -11.37 1.38 -6.59
CA GLU A 66 -10.60 1.65 -7.81
C GLU A 66 -9.67 2.88 -7.68
N HIS A 67 -9.80 3.65 -6.62
CA HIS A 67 -9.09 4.92 -6.42
C HIS A 67 -8.01 4.85 -5.34
N VAL A 68 -7.91 3.73 -4.62
CA VAL A 68 -6.95 3.56 -3.52
C VAL A 68 -6.02 2.39 -3.77
N GLU A 69 -4.73 2.57 -3.49
CA GLU A 69 -3.74 1.49 -3.48
C GLU A 69 -3.62 0.79 -2.14
N GLY A 70 -4.20 1.38 -1.12
CA GLY A 70 -4.19 0.84 0.21
C GLY A 70 -4.80 1.78 1.23
N VAL A 71 -4.94 1.24 2.42
CA VAL A 71 -5.60 1.92 3.54
C VAL A 71 -4.79 1.71 4.80
N ILE A 72 -4.70 2.71 5.66
CA ILE A 72 -4.24 2.59 7.04
C ILE A 72 -5.46 2.83 7.93
N ILE A 73 -5.82 1.86 8.74
CA ILE A 73 -7.07 1.86 9.52
C ILE A 73 -6.77 2.05 10.99
N ARG A 74 -7.33 3.08 11.63
CA ARG A 74 -7.27 3.17 13.08
C ARG A 74 -8.04 2.02 13.71
N ILE A 75 -7.39 1.25 14.58
CA ILE A 75 -8.05 0.17 15.32
C ILE A 75 -8.58 0.62 16.67
N GLY A 76 -8.01 1.67 17.23
CA GLY A 76 -8.40 2.22 18.51
C GLY A 76 -7.37 3.20 19.03
N TYR A 77 -7.45 3.50 20.31
CA TYR A 77 -6.51 4.37 21.02
C TYR A 77 -6.35 3.90 22.47
N GLY A 78 -5.15 4.13 23.03
CA GLY A 78 -4.89 3.88 24.44
C GLY A 78 -5.07 2.41 24.86
N ASN A 79 -5.39 2.24 26.13
CA ASN A 79 -5.42 0.95 26.82
C ASN A 79 -6.39 -0.08 26.20
N ASP A 80 -6.19 -1.36 26.54
CA ASP A 80 -7.04 -2.47 26.08
C ASP A 80 -8.43 -2.46 26.76
N ILE A 81 -9.26 -1.52 26.32
CA ILE A 81 -10.62 -1.29 26.82
C ILE A 81 -11.54 -1.18 25.61
N GLU A 82 -12.61 -1.99 25.55
CA GLU A 82 -13.55 -1.99 24.42
C GLU A 82 -14.12 -0.59 24.08
N GLY A 83 -14.25 0.29 25.06
CA GLY A 83 -14.69 1.68 24.86
C GLY A 83 -13.71 2.54 24.07
N GLN A 84 -12.48 2.09 23.92
CA GLN A 84 -11.40 2.74 23.17
C GLN A 84 -11.18 2.12 21.78
N ASP A 85 -11.92 1.08 21.43
CA ASP A 85 -11.91 0.50 20.08
C ASP A 85 -12.46 1.53 19.07
N ASP A 86 -11.85 1.60 17.90
CA ASP A 86 -12.45 2.36 16.80
C ASP A 86 -13.68 1.61 16.27
N LYS A 87 -14.82 2.26 16.31
CA LYS A 87 -16.14 1.66 16.01
C LYS A 87 -16.28 1.16 14.57
N GLN A 88 -15.44 1.65 13.65
CA GLN A 88 -15.45 1.25 12.26
C GLN A 88 -14.31 0.29 11.90
N ALA A 89 -13.35 0.05 12.80
CA ALA A 89 -12.15 -0.73 12.52
C ALA A 89 -12.46 -2.12 11.92
N ILE A 90 -13.25 -2.91 12.62
CA ILE A 90 -13.59 -4.28 12.18
C ILE A 90 -14.32 -4.27 10.83
N ARG A 91 -15.26 -3.33 10.65
CA ARG A 91 -15.97 -3.18 9.38
C ARG A 91 -15.00 -2.80 8.26
N ASN A 92 -14.14 -1.82 8.49
CA ASN A 92 -13.19 -1.34 7.49
C ASN A 92 -12.19 -2.43 7.09
N MET A 93 -11.64 -3.18 8.05
CA MET A 93 -10.78 -4.34 7.77
C MET A 93 -11.50 -5.40 6.94
N ASN A 94 -12.74 -5.76 7.33
CA ASN A 94 -13.55 -6.76 6.59
C ASN A 94 -13.84 -6.32 5.15
N GLU A 95 -14.11 -5.03 4.92
CA GLU A 95 -14.35 -4.50 3.58
C GLU A 95 -13.07 -4.48 2.74
N CYS A 96 -11.92 -4.10 3.32
CA CYS A 96 -10.64 -4.20 2.64
C CYS A 96 -10.33 -5.65 2.24
N GLU A 97 -10.54 -6.61 3.14
CA GLU A 97 -10.35 -8.03 2.86
C GLU A 97 -11.32 -8.54 1.77
N ARG A 98 -12.58 -8.13 1.82
CA ARG A 98 -13.60 -8.50 0.82
C ARG A 98 -13.27 -8.00 -0.58
N LEU A 99 -12.71 -6.80 -0.69
CA LEU A 99 -12.38 -6.13 -1.97
C LEU A 99 -10.93 -6.36 -2.40
N GLY A 100 -10.11 -7.02 -1.56
CA GLY A 100 -8.70 -7.24 -1.85
C GLY A 100 -7.85 -5.96 -1.79
N ILE A 101 -8.31 -4.94 -1.04
CA ILE A 101 -7.58 -3.69 -0.84
C ILE A 101 -6.47 -3.94 0.19
N PRO A 102 -5.19 -3.71 -0.15
CA PRO A 102 -4.09 -3.84 0.80
C PRO A 102 -4.24 -2.86 1.94
N TYR A 103 -4.25 -3.34 3.19
CA TYR A 103 -4.37 -2.44 4.35
C TYR A 103 -3.28 -2.67 5.39
N GLY A 104 -3.05 -1.63 6.19
CA GLY A 104 -2.37 -1.62 7.48
C GLY A 104 -3.31 -1.13 8.56
N VAL A 105 -2.86 -1.20 9.79
CA VAL A 105 -3.61 -0.67 10.93
C VAL A 105 -2.73 0.22 11.80
N TYR A 106 -3.35 1.12 12.57
CA TYR A 106 -2.64 1.85 13.62
C TYR A 106 -3.45 1.96 14.91
N ILE A 107 -2.72 2.07 16.02
CA ILE A 107 -3.26 2.44 17.31
C ILE A 107 -2.70 3.81 17.70
N TYR A 108 -3.58 4.75 18.08
CA TYR A 108 -3.16 6.05 18.62
C TYR A 108 -2.77 5.89 20.07
N SER A 109 -1.51 6.14 20.39
CA SER A 109 -0.98 5.89 21.74
C SER A 109 -1.33 7.01 22.70
N TYR A 110 -1.86 6.63 23.86
CA TYR A 110 -2.00 7.46 25.05
C TYR A 110 -1.08 7.02 26.19
N ALA A 111 -0.13 6.12 25.91
CA ALA A 111 0.75 5.58 26.93
C ALA A 111 1.64 6.68 27.55
N LEU A 112 1.67 6.71 28.88
CA LEU A 112 2.57 7.51 29.72
C LEU A 112 3.56 6.62 30.47
N THR A 113 3.34 5.31 30.45
CA THR A 113 4.15 4.30 31.14
C THR A 113 4.32 3.05 30.26
N SER A 114 5.37 2.27 30.57
CA SER A 114 5.62 0.97 29.90
C SER A 114 4.48 -0.04 30.11
N ASP A 115 3.78 0.01 31.24
CA ASP A 115 2.62 -0.85 31.49
C ASP A 115 1.44 -0.48 30.57
N GLU A 116 1.26 0.80 30.31
CA GLU A 116 0.25 1.27 29.35
C GLU A 116 0.62 0.88 27.92
N VAL A 117 1.89 0.95 27.53
CA VAL A 117 2.35 0.39 26.24
C VAL A 117 2.01 -1.10 26.14
N THR A 118 2.23 -1.87 27.21
CA THR A 118 1.83 -3.29 27.26
C THR A 118 0.33 -3.46 27.05
N SER A 119 -0.48 -2.59 27.61
CA SER A 119 -1.92 -2.59 27.41
C SER A 119 -2.30 -2.26 25.95
N GLU A 120 -1.65 -1.28 25.33
CA GLU A 120 -1.85 -0.91 23.92
C GLU A 120 -1.42 -2.03 22.95
N ILE A 121 -0.36 -2.78 23.29
CA ILE A 121 0.04 -4.00 22.58
C ILE A 121 -1.09 -5.04 22.63
N ASN A 122 -1.65 -5.31 23.81
CA ASN A 122 -2.77 -6.25 23.96
C ASN A 122 -4.01 -5.78 23.20
N HIS A 123 -4.32 -4.49 23.25
CA HIS A 123 -5.39 -3.86 22.47
C HIS A 123 -5.21 -4.13 20.98
N THR A 124 -4.01 -3.89 20.48
CA THR A 124 -3.67 -4.11 19.05
C THR A 124 -3.86 -5.57 18.68
N LEU A 125 -3.33 -6.51 19.43
CA LEU A 125 -3.45 -7.94 19.16
C LEU A 125 -4.91 -8.42 19.22
N ARG A 126 -5.68 -7.93 20.19
CA ARG A 126 -7.12 -8.23 20.30
C ARG A 126 -7.90 -7.72 19.08
N MET A 127 -7.64 -6.50 18.63
CA MET A 127 -8.33 -5.93 17.48
C MET A 127 -7.95 -6.60 16.16
N LEU A 128 -6.71 -7.05 16.02
CA LEU A 128 -6.26 -7.78 14.84
C LEU A 128 -6.93 -9.15 14.70
N GLN A 129 -7.23 -9.85 15.80
CA GLN A 129 -7.89 -11.17 15.78
C GLN A 129 -7.18 -12.18 14.86
N GLY A 130 -5.85 -12.13 14.78
CA GLY A 130 -5.04 -12.98 13.92
C GLY A 130 -5.00 -12.56 12.44
N ARG A 131 -5.55 -11.41 12.07
CA ARG A 131 -5.40 -10.83 10.72
C ARG A 131 -3.95 -10.45 10.46
N SER A 132 -3.56 -10.47 9.17
CA SER A 132 -2.22 -10.12 8.75
C SER A 132 -2.23 -8.91 7.80
N PRO A 133 -2.33 -7.68 8.32
CA PRO A 133 -2.35 -6.47 7.50
C PRO A 133 -1.03 -6.32 6.73
N VAL A 134 -1.10 -6.40 5.40
CA VAL A 134 0.11 -6.41 4.52
C VAL A 134 0.86 -5.08 4.52
N ARG A 135 0.19 -3.98 4.91
CA ARG A 135 0.79 -2.64 5.03
C ARG A 135 1.29 -2.34 6.45
N GLY A 136 1.31 -3.35 7.32
CA GLY A 136 1.93 -3.27 8.64
C GLY A 136 0.98 -2.84 9.75
N VAL A 137 1.54 -2.85 10.95
CA VAL A 137 0.94 -2.39 12.21
C VAL A 137 1.74 -1.18 12.68
N TRP A 138 1.07 -0.05 12.88
CA TRP A 138 1.71 1.22 13.17
C TRP A 138 1.40 1.69 14.58
N PHE A 139 2.44 2.12 15.28
CA PHE A 139 2.32 2.76 16.58
C PHE A 139 2.35 4.27 16.39
N ASP A 140 1.22 4.91 16.61
CA ASP A 140 1.07 6.35 16.44
C ASP A 140 1.35 7.05 17.78
N MET A 141 2.57 7.61 17.88
CA MET A 141 3.13 8.15 19.13
C MET A 141 2.99 9.68 19.20
N GLU A 142 2.34 10.31 18.24
CA GLU A 142 2.12 11.76 18.31
C GLU A 142 1.30 12.20 19.53
N ASP A 143 1.29 13.48 19.82
CA ASP A 143 0.48 14.11 20.89
C ASP A 143 -0.38 15.24 20.31
N ALA A 144 -1.12 14.94 19.22
CA ALA A 144 -1.90 15.96 18.50
C ALA A 144 -3.00 16.61 19.34
N ASP A 145 -3.49 15.94 20.38
CA ASP A 145 -4.52 16.46 21.28
C ASP A 145 -3.96 17.00 22.62
N GLY A 146 -2.64 16.94 22.82
CA GLY A 146 -1.96 17.44 24.01
C GLY A 146 -2.20 16.60 25.26
N TYR A 147 -2.64 15.35 25.11
CA TYR A 147 -2.91 14.48 26.26
C TYR A 147 -1.63 14.14 27.02
N LYS A 148 -0.56 13.74 26.32
CA LYS A 148 0.73 13.38 26.94
C LYS A 148 1.32 14.58 27.68
N GLU A 149 1.38 15.73 27.04
CA GLU A 149 1.88 16.96 27.65
C GLU A 149 1.05 17.36 28.88
N SER A 150 -0.27 17.29 28.83
CA SER A 150 -1.17 17.60 29.93
C SER A 150 -1.01 16.65 31.13
N ASN A 151 -0.49 15.46 30.91
CA ASN A 151 -0.23 14.44 31.91
C ASN A 151 1.26 14.34 32.30
N GLY A 152 2.08 15.33 31.90
CA GLY A 152 3.44 15.49 32.34
C GLY A 152 4.51 14.79 31.51
N LEU A 153 4.18 14.29 30.30
CA LEU A 153 5.11 13.69 29.37
C LEU A 153 5.29 14.62 28.16
N ASP A 154 6.45 15.26 28.06
CA ASP A 154 6.79 16.22 27.02
C ASP A 154 7.44 15.49 25.84
N VAL A 155 6.71 15.41 24.71
CA VAL A 155 7.17 14.68 23.51
C VAL A 155 8.48 15.23 22.91
N TYR A 156 8.85 16.47 23.23
CA TYR A 156 10.10 17.09 22.77
C TYR A 156 11.27 16.90 23.74
N LYS A 157 11.02 16.57 25.03
CA LYS A 157 12.04 16.45 26.07
C LYS A 157 12.25 15.01 26.51
N ASP A 158 11.19 14.21 26.51
CA ASP A 158 11.21 12.83 27.01
C ASP A 158 11.49 11.81 25.90
N GLY A 159 12.26 12.20 24.87
CA GLY A 159 12.52 11.41 23.68
C GLY A 159 13.12 10.03 23.92
N GLU A 160 13.95 9.85 24.97
CA GLU A 160 14.48 8.53 25.36
C GLU A 160 13.34 7.60 25.80
N LEU A 161 12.47 8.07 26.69
CA LEU A 161 11.32 7.30 27.19
C LEU A 161 10.35 6.93 26.07
N LEU A 162 10.05 7.88 25.18
CA LEU A 162 9.19 7.64 24.01
C LEU A 162 9.81 6.65 23.04
N THR A 163 11.13 6.70 22.88
CA THR A 163 11.88 5.73 22.07
C THR A 163 11.76 4.33 22.66
N ASP A 164 11.89 4.18 23.99
CA ASP A 164 11.74 2.91 24.68
C ASP A 164 10.31 2.35 24.50
N PHE A 165 9.28 3.19 24.56
CA PHE A 165 7.90 2.80 24.28
C PHE A 165 7.73 2.27 22.85
N CYS A 166 8.30 2.98 21.86
CA CYS A 166 8.27 2.54 20.47
C CYS A 166 8.99 1.20 20.26
N ILE A 167 10.17 1.03 20.88
CA ILE A 167 10.94 -0.23 20.84
C ILE A 167 10.11 -1.37 21.45
N GLN A 168 9.51 -1.15 22.62
CA GLN A 168 8.68 -2.15 23.29
C GLN A 168 7.52 -2.61 22.41
N PHE A 169 6.84 -1.68 21.74
CA PHE A 169 5.74 -2.00 20.84
C PHE A 169 6.25 -2.78 19.60
N ILE A 170 7.31 -2.29 18.96
CA ILE A 170 7.90 -2.93 17.77
C ILE A 170 8.33 -4.37 18.09
N GLU A 171 9.09 -4.58 19.16
CA GLU A 171 9.58 -5.91 19.54
C GLU A 171 8.43 -6.89 19.82
N ALA A 172 7.35 -6.41 20.44
CA ALA A 172 6.17 -7.23 20.68
C ALA A 172 5.47 -7.63 19.39
N MET A 173 5.26 -6.68 18.47
CA MET A 173 4.61 -6.95 17.20
C MET A 173 5.48 -7.82 16.27
N ASP A 174 6.79 -7.59 16.23
CA ASP A 174 7.73 -8.41 15.45
C ASP A 174 7.74 -9.86 15.93
N LYS A 175 7.65 -10.09 17.25
CA LYS A 175 7.56 -11.43 17.85
C LYS A 175 6.29 -12.17 17.42
N GLU A 176 5.21 -11.47 17.18
CA GLU A 176 3.95 -12.00 16.62
C GLU A 176 3.97 -12.10 15.07
N GLY A 177 5.07 -11.67 14.43
CA GLY A 177 5.29 -11.79 12.99
C GLY A 177 4.72 -10.65 12.16
N TYR A 178 4.34 -9.54 12.76
CA TYR A 178 3.87 -8.35 12.06
C TYR A 178 5.01 -7.48 11.56
N LYS A 179 4.83 -6.85 10.40
CA LYS A 179 5.66 -5.70 10.00
C LYS A 179 5.21 -4.51 10.80
N THR A 180 6.13 -3.81 11.43
CA THR A 180 5.81 -2.72 12.35
C THR A 180 6.52 -1.43 11.97
N GLY A 181 5.87 -0.32 12.26
CA GLY A 181 6.44 1.02 12.12
C GLY A 181 5.89 1.97 13.18
N VAL A 182 6.49 3.14 13.24
CA VAL A 182 6.09 4.23 14.14
C VAL A 182 5.70 5.44 13.30
N TYR A 183 4.66 6.13 13.72
CA TYR A 183 4.32 7.47 13.30
C TYR A 183 4.50 8.42 14.49
N ALA A 184 5.20 9.56 14.30
CA ALA A 184 5.50 10.55 15.33
C ALA A 184 5.78 11.93 14.73
#